data_3dac3d4fc4d1fcca78a1eaf3b07b0810
#
_entry.id   3dac3d4fc4d1fcca78a1eaf3b07b0810
#
_cell.length_a   1.000
_cell.length_b   1.000
_cell.length_c   1.000
_cell.angle_alpha   90.00
_cell.angle_beta   90.00
_cell.angle_gamma   90.00
#
_symmetry.space_group_name_H-M   'P 1'
#
loop_
_entity.id
_entity.type
_entity.pdbx_description
1 polymer ?
#
loop_
_entity_poly.entity_id
_entity_poly.type
_entity_poly.pdbx_seq_one_letter_code
_entity_poly.pdbx_strand_id
1 'polypeptide(L)'
;MANKIKAEKGLSTEEKFKEAARIVFTKKGYAATKTRDIAEQAGLNLALLNYYFRSKERLFEIVMIEKVQQLFAFMAPVLNNPGTSLYEKIDLITPSYIDMLLKNPDLPMFVLSEIKSNPERFGKMIQANNILQSSFMRQLAEEKKDVNPIQLFLNFLGMMVFPFIVKPVLQTIVPMNEDAYVQLLEERKVLIPQWMRMMLE
;
A
#
# COMPACT_ATOMS: atom_id res chain seq x y z
N MET A 1 5.59 27.72 1.41
CA MET A 1 4.18 27.98 1.04
C MET A 1 4.01 28.43 -0.41
N ALA A 2 4.79 29.34 -0.94
CA ALA A 2 4.62 29.86 -2.33
C ALA A 2 4.78 28.82 -3.45
N ASN A 3 5.60 27.78 -3.28
CA ASN A 3 5.81 26.74 -4.30
C ASN A 3 4.65 25.73 -4.40
N LYS A 4 3.87 25.55 -3.33
CA LYS A 4 2.69 24.67 -3.31
C LYS A 4 1.51 25.31 -4.07
N ILE A 5 1.36 26.63 -3.93
CA ILE A 5 0.28 27.41 -4.58
C ILE A 5 0.49 27.52 -6.10
N LYS A 6 1.77 27.48 -6.59
CA LYS A 6 2.07 27.51 -8.03
C LYS A 6 1.80 26.19 -8.73
N ALA A 7 1.95 25.05 -8.04
CA ALA A 7 1.65 23.71 -8.58
C ALA A 7 0.14 23.46 -8.75
N GLU A 8 -0.70 24.05 -7.88
CA GLU A 8 -2.16 23.87 -7.92
C GLU A 8 -2.85 24.61 -9.08
N LYS A 9 -2.24 25.66 -9.65
CA LYS A 9 -2.83 26.44 -10.75
C LYS A 9 -2.84 25.73 -12.11
N GLY A 10 -2.10 24.61 -12.27
CA GLY A 10 -2.02 23.84 -13.52
C GLY A 10 -2.81 22.53 -13.55
N LEU A 11 -3.37 22.08 -12.41
CA LEU A 11 -4.09 20.80 -12.34
C LEU A 11 -5.49 20.91 -12.97
N SER A 12 -5.90 19.87 -13.70
CA SER A 12 -7.28 19.74 -14.17
C SER A 12 -8.28 19.67 -13.00
N THR A 13 -9.54 19.97 -13.23
CA THR A 13 -10.60 19.83 -12.22
C THR A 13 -10.65 18.42 -11.64
N GLU A 14 -10.51 17.40 -12.50
CA GLU A 14 -10.47 16.01 -12.10
C GLU A 14 -9.29 15.71 -11.17
N GLU A 15 -8.09 16.19 -11.51
CA GLU A 15 -6.90 15.97 -10.70
C GLU A 15 -6.96 16.69 -9.35
N LYS A 16 -7.57 17.87 -9.29
CA LYS A 16 -7.85 18.57 -8.03
C LYS A 16 -8.74 17.75 -7.09
N PHE A 17 -9.78 17.11 -7.64
CA PHE A 17 -10.63 16.22 -6.83
C PHE A 17 -9.90 14.98 -6.38
N LYS A 18 -9.09 14.34 -7.23
CA LYS A 18 -8.29 13.17 -6.84
C LYS A 18 -7.29 13.51 -5.73
N GLU A 19 -6.60 14.66 -5.84
CA GLU A 19 -5.69 15.12 -4.80
C GLU A 19 -6.40 15.42 -3.48
N ALA A 20 -7.54 16.11 -3.52
CA ALA A 20 -8.37 16.35 -2.36
C ALA A 20 -8.85 15.03 -1.72
N ALA A 21 -9.26 14.07 -2.55
CA ALA A 21 -9.69 12.74 -2.10
C ALA A 21 -8.54 11.97 -1.43
N ARG A 22 -7.32 12.01 -2.00
CA ARG A 22 -6.13 11.41 -1.37
C ARG A 22 -5.92 11.95 0.05
N ILE A 23 -5.99 13.27 0.22
CA ILE A 23 -5.82 13.94 1.52
C ILE A 23 -6.92 13.53 2.50
N VAL A 24 -8.19 13.62 2.07
CA VAL A 24 -9.34 13.38 2.95
C VAL A 24 -9.44 11.91 3.34
N PHE A 25 -9.27 10.97 2.41
CA PHE A 25 -9.27 9.53 2.70
C PHE A 25 -8.13 9.13 3.63
N THR A 26 -6.92 9.66 3.43
CA THR A 26 -5.78 9.40 4.32
C THR A 26 -6.04 9.93 5.74
N LYS A 27 -6.71 11.09 5.87
CA LYS A 27 -6.96 11.72 7.17
C LYS A 27 -8.13 11.13 7.95
N LYS A 28 -9.24 10.79 7.25
CA LYS A 28 -10.51 10.39 7.87
C LYS A 28 -10.84 8.90 7.68
N GLY A 29 -10.15 8.20 6.78
CA GLY A 29 -10.54 6.88 6.28
C GLY A 29 -11.76 6.94 5.35
N TYR A 30 -12.01 5.82 4.65
CA TYR A 30 -13.14 5.73 3.71
C TYR A 30 -14.50 5.91 4.39
N ALA A 31 -14.72 5.23 5.52
CA ALA A 31 -16.03 5.20 6.18
C ALA A 31 -16.49 6.58 6.64
N ALA A 32 -15.60 7.37 7.26
CA ALA A 32 -15.92 8.68 7.80
C ALA A 32 -15.91 9.81 6.76
N THR A 33 -15.39 9.58 5.56
CA THR A 33 -15.32 10.58 4.48
C THR A 33 -16.67 10.76 3.80
N LYS A 34 -17.11 12.01 3.64
CA LYS A 34 -18.26 12.41 2.81
C LYS A 34 -17.75 13.08 1.53
N THR A 35 -18.51 12.96 0.43
CA THR A 35 -18.19 13.64 -0.84
C THR A 35 -18.10 15.15 -0.69
N ARG A 36 -18.88 15.74 0.22
CA ARG A 36 -18.80 17.16 0.56
C ARG A 36 -17.45 17.55 1.15
N ASP A 37 -16.86 16.73 2.01
CA ASP A 37 -15.53 16.99 2.58
C ASP A 37 -14.46 17.08 1.47
N ILE A 38 -14.59 16.22 0.45
CA ILE A 38 -13.67 16.20 -0.70
C ILE A 38 -13.86 17.44 -1.57
N ALA A 39 -15.10 17.84 -1.82
CA ALA A 39 -15.41 19.03 -2.61
C ALA A 39 -14.90 20.31 -1.91
N GLU A 40 -15.08 20.43 -0.60
CA GLU A 40 -14.56 21.51 0.22
C GLU A 40 -13.03 21.54 0.22
N GLN A 41 -12.38 20.39 0.38
CA GLN A 41 -10.92 20.27 0.32
C GLN A 41 -10.36 20.66 -1.06
N ALA A 42 -11.08 20.35 -2.13
CA ALA A 42 -10.72 20.73 -3.49
C ALA A 42 -10.96 22.21 -3.82
N GLY A 43 -11.77 22.91 -3.00
CA GLY A 43 -12.27 24.26 -3.31
C GLY A 43 -13.20 24.28 -4.52
N LEU A 44 -13.95 23.21 -4.77
CA LEU A 44 -14.77 23.00 -5.96
C LEU A 44 -16.22 22.60 -5.58
N ASN A 45 -17.13 22.74 -6.54
CA ASN A 45 -18.54 22.42 -6.33
C ASN A 45 -18.76 20.89 -6.30
N LEU A 46 -19.59 20.43 -5.35
CA LEU A 46 -20.02 19.04 -5.23
C LEU A 46 -20.68 18.48 -6.50
N ALA A 47 -21.40 19.30 -7.25
CA ALA A 47 -22.00 18.88 -8.51
C ALA A 47 -20.96 18.45 -9.55
N LEU A 48 -19.80 19.14 -9.59
CA LEU A 48 -18.68 18.76 -10.44
C LEU A 48 -18.04 17.44 -10.01
N LEU A 49 -17.91 17.19 -8.70
CA LEU A 49 -17.42 15.91 -8.20
C LEU A 49 -18.33 14.76 -8.68
N ASN A 50 -19.64 14.92 -8.53
CA ASN A 50 -20.62 13.93 -8.97
C ASN A 50 -20.60 13.74 -10.50
N TYR A 51 -20.36 14.80 -11.25
CA TYR A 51 -20.22 14.73 -12.72
C TYR A 51 -19.02 13.88 -13.14
N TYR A 52 -17.84 14.10 -12.53
CA TYR A 52 -16.60 13.39 -12.89
C TYR A 52 -16.56 11.96 -12.38
N PHE A 53 -16.99 11.73 -11.14
CA PHE A 53 -16.74 10.46 -10.46
C PHE A 53 -17.98 9.65 -10.13
N ARG A 54 -19.17 10.24 -10.23
CA ARG A 54 -20.49 9.64 -9.98
C ARG A 54 -20.72 9.21 -8.53
N SER A 55 -19.72 8.60 -7.85
CA SER A 55 -19.85 8.15 -6.46
C SER A 55 -18.54 8.27 -5.68
N LYS A 56 -18.65 8.23 -4.34
CA LYS A 56 -17.51 8.20 -3.42
C LYS A 56 -16.69 6.92 -3.64
N GLU A 57 -17.36 5.81 -3.84
CA GLU A 57 -16.78 4.48 -4.08
C GLU A 57 -15.85 4.51 -5.30
N ARG A 58 -16.34 5.07 -6.40
CA ARG A 58 -15.55 5.15 -7.64
C ARG A 58 -14.32 6.03 -7.47
N LEU A 59 -14.46 7.16 -6.81
CA LEU A 59 -13.31 8.05 -6.53
C LEU A 59 -12.30 7.39 -5.58
N PHE A 60 -12.78 6.67 -4.56
CA PHE A 60 -11.93 5.89 -3.65
C PHE A 60 -11.17 4.79 -4.41
N GLU A 61 -11.85 4.02 -5.24
CA GLU A 61 -11.25 2.98 -6.09
C GLU A 61 -10.10 3.55 -6.93
N ILE A 62 -10.32 4.68 -7.61
CA ILE A 62 -9.30 5.34 -8.43
C ILE A 62 -8.08 5.71 -7.58
N VAL A 63 -8.31 6.36 -6.43
CA VAL A 63 -7.23 6.78 -5.54
C VAL A 63 -6.45 5.59 -4.99
N MET A 64 -7.13 4.50 -4.62
CA MET A 64 -6.47 3.30 -4.09
C MET A 64 -5.66 2.56 -5.18
N ILE A 65 -6.21 2.44 -6.40
CA ILE A 65 -5.49 1.87 -7.54
C ILE A 65 -4.19 2.65 -7.80
N GLU A 66 -4.26 3.98 -7.82
CA GLU A 66 -3.07 4.82 -8.02
C GLU A 66 -2.02 4.58 -6.91
N LYS A 67 -2.45 4.45 -5.65
CA LYS A 67 -1.53 4.14 -4.53
C LYS A 67 -0.88 2.75 -4.66
N VAL A 68 -1.66 1.75 -5.07
CA VAL A 68 -1.11 0.41 -5.35
C VAL A 68 -0.09 0.47 -6.47
N GLN A 69 -0.40 1.16 -7.57
CA GLN A 69 0.52 1.32 -8.70
C GLN A 69 1.80 2.06 -8.30
N GLN A 70 1.70 3.12 -7.49
CA GLN A 70 2.87 3.85 -6.98
C GLN A 70 3.75 2.97 -6.11
N LEU A 71 3.15 2.13 -5.24
CA LEU A 71 3.90 1.17 -4.44
C LEU A 71 4.69 0.21 -5.32
N PHE A 72 4.03 -0.41 -6.30
CA PHE A 72 4.69 -1.38 -7.18
C PHE A 72 5.73 -0.72 -8.08
N ALA A 73 5.50 0.52 -8.55
CA ALA A 73 6.49 1.29 -9.29
C ALA A 73 7.75 1.58 -8.46
N PHE A 74 7.60 1.83 -7.16
CA PHE A 74 8.73 1.99 -6.24
C PHE A 74 9.45 0.67 -5.97
N MET A 75 8.70 -0.42 -5.76
CA MET A 75 9.27 -1.73 -5.41
C MET A 75 9.93 -2.44 -6.60
N ALA A 76 9.41 -2.27 -7.81
CA ALA A 76 9.88 -3.01 -8.98
C ALA A 76 11.39 -2.83 -9.26
N PRO A 77 11.98 -1.63 -9.19
CA PRO A 77 13.43 -1.46 -9.33
C PRO A 77 14.24 -2.23 -8.28
N VAL A 78 13.77 -2.23 -7.02
CA VAL A 78 14.45 -2.96 -5.92
C VAL A 78 14.36 -4.46 -6.15
N LEU A 79 13.15 -4.97 -6.45
CA LEU A 79 12.92 -6.40 -6.69
C LEU A 79 13.72 -6.94 -7.88
N ASN A 80 13.91 -6.12 -8.93
CA ASN A 80 14.57 -6.53 -10.17
C ASN A 80 16.06 -6.22 -10.23
N ASN A 81 16.65 -5.52 -9.27
CA ASN A 81 18.07 -5.20 -9.28
C ASN A 81 18.92 -6.46 -9.00
N PRO A 82 19.67 -6.99 -9.96
CA PRO A 82 20.52 -8.16 -9.73
C PRO A 82 21.78 -7.85 -8.91
N GLY A 83 22.17 -6.58 -8.83
CA GLY A 83 23.34 -6.12 -8.08
C GLY A 83 23.10 -5.94 -6.58
N THR A 84 21.85 -6.06 -6.11
CA THR A 84 21.50 -5.99 -4.68
C THR A 84 21.23 -7.41 -4.17
N SER A 85 21.78 -7.76 -3.03
CA SER A 85 21.55 -9.07 -2.40
C SER A 85 20.08 -9.22 -1.94
N LEU A 86 19.67 -10.46 -1.70
CA LEU A 86 18.34 -10.79 -1.15
C LEU A 86 18.08 -10.05 0.17
N TYR A 87 19.06 -10.08 1.07
CA TYR A 87 18.94 -9.47 2.39
C TYR A 87 18.84 -7.95 2.33
N GLU A 88 19.62 -7.29 1.48
CA GLU A 88 19.51 -5.84 1.24
C GLU A 88 18.13 -5.46 0.70
N LYS A 89 17.56 -6.28 -0.19
CA LYS A 89 16.18 -6.06 -0.70
C LYS A 89 15.15 -6.17 0.41
N ILE A 90 15.26 -7.18 1.28
CA ILE A 90 14.37 -7.37 2.44
C ILE A 90 14.46 -6.15 3.37
N ASP A 91 15.69 -5.70 3.68
CA ASP A 91 15.95 -4.55 4.55
C ASP A 91 15.39 -3.23 3.98
N LEU A 92 15.39 -3.06 2.66
CA LEU A 92 14.84 -1.88 1.98
C LEU A 92 13.31 -1.92 1.83
N ILE A 93 12.77 -3.08 1.46
CA ILE A 93 11.35 -3.24 1.18
C ILE A 93 10.53 -3.17 2.47
N THR A 94 10.97 -3.85 3.53
CA THR A 94 10.19 -3.97 4.77
C THR A 94 9.79 -2.62 5.36
N PRO A 95 10.70 -1.69 5.68
CA PRO A 95 10.31 -0.41 6.25
C PRO A 95 9.48 0.43 5.29
N SER A 96 9.84 0.47 4.01
CA SER A 96 9.13 1.25 3.01
C SER A 96 7.69 0.79 2.82
N TYR A 97 7.47 -0.53 2.86
CA TYR A 97 6.13 -1.12 2.72
C TYR A 97 5.26 -0.82 3.95
N ILE A 98 5.81 -0.99 5.16
CA ILE A 98 5.11 -0.70 6.42
C ILE A 98 4.77 0.79 6.51
N ASP A 99 5.71 1.69 6.18
CA ASP A 99 5.47 3.14 6.17
C ASP A 99 4.34 3.54 5.21
N MET A 100 4.31 2.91 4.05
CA MET A 100 3.25 3.15 3.08
C MET A 100 1.89 2.70 3.61
N LEU A 101 1.80 1.54 4.26
CA LEU A 101 0.55 1.05 4.85
C LEU A 101 0.11 1.88 6.05
N LEU A 102 1.04 2.35 6.89
CA LEU A 102 0.74 3.29 7.99
C LEU A 102 0.11 4.60 7.48
N LYS A 103 0.60 5.11 6.35
CA LYS A 103 0.03 6.30 5.70
C LYS A 103 -1.28 6.04 4.96
N ASN A 104 -1.63 4.78 4.71
CA ASN A 104 -2.79 4.37 3.92
C ASN A 104 -3.51 3.18 4.56
N PRO A 105 -4.14 3.35 5.73
CA PRO A 105 -4.68 2.23 6.53
C PRO A 105 -5.82 1.47 5.85
N ASP A 106 -6.53 2.08 4.91
CA ASP A 106 -7.61 1.43 4.14
C ASP A 106 -7.08 0.55 2.98
N LEU A 107 -5.79 0.69 2.62
CA LEU A 107 -5.22 0.03 1.44
C LEU A 107 -5.22 -1.50 1.54
N PRO A 108 -4.86 -2.14 2.68
CA PRO A 108 -4.88 -3.59 2.78
C PRO A 108 -6.25 -4.21 2.53
N MET A 109 -7.31 -3.62 3.10
CA MET A 109 -8.67 -4.09 2.91
C MET A 109 -9.17 -3.87 1.49
N PHE A 110 -8.80 -2.73 0.86
CA PHE A 110 -9.08 -2.49 -0.55
C PHE A 110 -8.43 -3.55 -1.44
N VAL A 111 -7.13 -3.85 -1.22
CA VAL A 111 -6.39 -4.87 -1.97
C VAL A 111 -7.04 -6.25 -1.83
N LEU A 112 -7.41 -6.65 -0.62
CA LEU A 112 -8.12 -7.92 -0.39
C LEU A 112 -9.46 -7.97 -1.13
N SER A 113 -10.22 -6.88 -1.14
CA SER A 113 -11.48 -6.79 -1.88
C SER A 113 -11.27 -6.94 -3.39
N GLU A 114 -10.23 -6.29 -3.94
CA GLU A 114 -9.89 -6.41 -5.37
C GLU A 114 -9.43 -7.83 -5.74
N ILE A 115 -8.57 -8.44 -4.93
CA ILE A 115 -8.12 -9.84 -5.13
C ILE A 115 -9.31 -10.79 -5.14
N LYS A 116 -10.28 -10.60 -4.24
CA LYS A 116 -11.49 -11.44 -4.16
C LYS A 116 -12.44 -11.23 -5.34
N SER A 117 -12.66 -9.97 -5.72
CA SER A 117 -13.68 -9.59 -6.70
C SER A 117 -13.20 -9.66 -8.15
N ASN A 118 -11.93 -9.30 -8.38
CA ASN A 118 -11.35 -9.17 -9.72
C ASN A 118 -9.88 -9.63 -9.77
N PRO A 119 -9.57 -10.91 -9.47
CA PRO A 119 -8.20 -11.40 -9.32
C PRO A 119 -7.34 -11.20 -10.59
N GLU A 120 -7.91 -11.41 -11.77
CA GLU A 120 -7.18 -11.21 -13.03
C GLU A 120 -6.84 -9.74 -13.29
N ARG A 121 -7.79 -8.84 -13.05
CA ARG A 121 -7.58 -7.39 -13.18
C ARG A 121 -6.50 -6.93 -12.21
N PHE A 122 -6.57 -7.39 -10.96
CA PHE A 122 -5.58 -7.05 -9.93
C PHE A 122 -4.19 -7.56 -10.31
N GLY A 123 -4.07 -8.82 -10.72
CA GLY A 123 -2.81 -9.42 -11.15
C GLY A 123 -2.16 -8.68 -12.32
N LYS A 124 -2.96 -8.25 -13.31
CA LYS A 124 -2.48 -7.41 -14.43
C LYS A 124 -2.03 -6.03 -13.96
N MET A 125 -2.78 -5.41 -13.06
CA MET A 125 -2.49 -4.07 -12.52
C MET A 125 -1.15 -4.02 -11.78
N ILE A 126 -0.85 -5.03 -10.94
CA ILE A 126 0.42 -5.11 -10.21
C ILE A 126 1.55 -5.77 -11.02
N GLN A 127 1.30 -6.14 -12.27
CA GLN A 127 2.25 -6.85 -13.11
C GLN A 127 2.81 -8.13 -12.42
N ALA A 128 1.92 -8.96 -11.88
CA ALA A 128 2.26 -10.12 -11.05
C ALA A 128 3.32 -11.04 -11.68
N ASN A 129 3.29 -11.21 -13.00
CA ASN A 129 4.29 -12.00 -13.72
C ASN A 129 5.71 -11.43 -13.58
N ASN A 130 5.85 -10.09 -13.59
CA ASN A 130 7.15 -9.43 -13.42
C ASN A 130 7.70 -9.63 -12.00
N ILE A 131 6.81 -9.68 -11.00
CA ILE A 131 7.19 -9.98 -9.61
C ILE A 131 7.71 -11.42 -9.52
N LEU A 132 6.98 -12.39 -10.08
CA LEU A 132 7.36 -13.80 -10.06
C LEU A 132 8.66 -14.08 -10.82
N GLN A 133 8.99 -13.28 -11.85
CA GLN A 133 10.22 -13.38 -12.63
C GLN A 133 11.34 -12.49 -12.12
N SER A 134 11.14 -11.74 -11.04
CA SER A 134 12.11 -10.80 -10.49
C SER A 134 13.38 -11.47 -9.99
N SER A 135 14.47 -10.69 -9.87
CA SER A 135 15.70 -11.17 -9.26
C SER A 135 15.51 -11.53 -7.79
N PHE A 136 14.56 -10.90 -7.09
CA PHE A 136 14.18 -11.25 -5.72
C PHE A 136 13.67 -12.70 -5.62
N MET A 137 12.73 -13.10 -6.51
CA MET A 137 12.20 -14.47 -6.52
C MET A 137 13.27 -15.51 -6.87
N ARG A 138 14.18 -15.19 -7.80
CA ARG A 138 15.32 -16.06 -8.12
C ARG A 138 16.26 -16.21 -6.92
N GLN A 139 16.61 -15.10 -6.26
CA GLN A 139 17.47 -15.14 -5.07
C GLN A 139 16.83 -15.94 -3.92
N LEU A 140 15.49 -15.84 -3.71
CA LEU A 140 14.79 -16.72 -2.76
C LEU A 140 14.95 -18.20 -3.09
N ALA A 141 14.82 -18.55 -4.37
CA ALA A 141 14.99 -19.94 -4.84
C ALA A 141 16.44 -20.44 -4.72
N GLU A 142 17.42 -19.57 -4.90
CA GLU A 142 18.84 -19.89 -4.79
C GLU A 142 19.28 -20.06 -3.34
N GLU A 143 18.77 -19.23 -2.43
CA GLU A 143 19.11 -19.23 -1.01
C GLU A 143 18.54 -20.44 -0.27
N LYS A 144 17.27 -20.83 -0.56
CA LYS A 144 16.59 -21.96 0.09
C LYS A 144 16.04 -22.91 -0.97
N LYS A 145 16.88 -23.83 -1.43
CA LYS A 145 16.60 -24.74 -2.57
C LYS A 145 15.54 -25.79 -2.28
N ASP A 146 15.37 -26.15 -1.03
CA ASP A 146 14.41 -27.16 -0.55
C ASP A 146 13.00 -26.61 -0.31
N VAL A 147 12.80 -25.29 -0.43
CA VAL A 147 11.52 -24.62 -0.21
C VAL A 147 11.07 -23.92 -1.48
N ASN A 148 9.79 -24.05 -1.82
CA ASN A 148 9.22 -23.30 -2.93
C ASN A 148 9.31 -21.78 -2.64
N PRO A 149 9.96 -20.96 -3.50
CA PRO A 149 10.16 -19.54 -3.26
C PRO A 149 8.85 -18.75 -3.09
N ILE A 150 7.72 -19.26 -3.63
CA ILE A 150 6.40 -18.67 -3.42
C ILE A 150 6.01 -18.74 -1.94
N GLN A 151 6.33 -19.80 -1.22
CA GLN A 151 6.04 -19.91 0.22
C GLN A 151 6.80 -18.86 1.02
N LEU A 152 8.09 -18.67 0.71
CA LEU A 152 8.92 -17.65 1.34
C LEU A 152 8.37 -16.24 1.04
N PHE A 153 7.98 -15.98 -0.20
CA PHE A 153 7.37 -14.72 -0.61
C PHE A 153 6.04 -14.46 0.11
N LEU A 154 5.16 -15.48 0.22
CA LEU A 154 3.88 -15.36 0.94
C LEU A 154 4.09 -15.11 2.44
N ASN A 155 5.08 -15.75 3.06
CA ASN A 155 5.44 -15.49 4.46
C ASN A 155 5.91 -14.05 4.63
N PHE A 156 6.83 -13.58 3.77
CA PHE A 156 7.33 -12.22 3.80
C PHE A 156 6.21 -11.18 3.65
N LEU A 157 5.36 -11.34 2.64
CA LEU A 157 4.22 -10.45 2.40
C LEU A 157 3.21 -10.50 3.54
N GLY A 158 2.88 -11.70 4.03
CA GLY A 158 1.94 -11.89 5.13
C GLY A 158 2.42 -11.24 6.43
N MET A 159 3.71 -11.34 6.76
CA MET A 159 4.28 -10.67 7.93
C MET A 159 4.13 -9.14 7.86
N MET A 160 4.21 -8.53 6.69
CA MET A 160 4.04 -7.09 6.52
C MET A 160 2.56 -6.67 6.54
N VAL A 161 1.68 -7.43 5.85
CA VAL A 161 0.29 -7.01 5.59
C VAL A 161 -0.68 -7.42 6.70
N PHE A 162 -0.54 -8.63 7.24
CA PHE A 162 -1.51 -9.21 8.17
C PHE A 162 -1.80 -8.36 9.41
N PRO A 163 -0.82 -7.70 10.06
CA PRO A 163 -1.08 -6.84 11.21
C PRO A 163 -2.08 -5.72 10.92
N PHE A 164 -2.08 -5.17 9.71
CA PHE A 164 -3.04 -4.13 9.31
C PHE A 164 -4.45 -4.67 9.14
N ILE A 165 -4.58 -5.90 8.64
CA ILE A 165 -5.88 -6.56 8.46
C ILE A 165 -6.50 -6.90 9.82
N VAL A 166 -5.69 -7.40 10.75
CA VAL A 166 -6.14 -7.88 12.06
C VAL A 166 -6.24 -6.75 13.10
N LYS A 167 -5.81 -5.52 12.77
CA LYS A 167 -5.82 -4.37 13.69
C LYS A 167 -7.09 -4.24 14.52
N PRO A 168 -8.33 -4.28 13.93
CA PRO A 168 -9.56 -4.13 14.72
C PRO A 168 -9.71 -5.22 15.78
N VAL A 169 -9.30 -6.45 15.46
CA VAL A 169 -9.35 -7.59 16.39
C VAL A 169 -8.30 -7.41 17.49
N LEU A 170 -7.08 -7.03 17.14
CA LEU A 170 -6.00 -6.78 18.11
C LEU A 170 -6.40 -5.71 19.13
N GLN A 171 -7.00 -4.62 18.71
CA GLN A 171 -7.47 -3.54 19.57
C GLN A 171 -8.63 -3.94 20.48
N THR A 172 -9.35 -5.04 20.15
CA THR A 172 -10.43 -5.58 20.98
C THR A 172 -9.91 -6.56 22.04
N ILE A 173 -8.90 -7.36 21.70
CA ILE A 173 -8.41 -8.45 22.55
C ILE A 173 -7.30 -7.96 23.47
N VAL A 174 -6.44 -7.06 22.98
CA VAL A 174 -5.31 -6.51 23.72
C VAL A 174 -5.60 -5.04 24.02
N PRO A 175 -5.35 -4.53 25.24
CA PRO A 175 -5.49 -3.12 25.54
C PRO A 175 -4.41 -2.31 24.82
N MET A 176 -4.61 -2.11 23.52
CA MET A 176 -3.67 -1.48 22.58
C MET A 176 -4.28 -0.18 22.04
N ASN A 177 -3.71 0.95 22.40
CA ASN A 177 -4.05 2.22 21.80
C ASN A 177 -3.34 2.40 20.44
N GLU A 178 -3.60 3.51 19.76
CA GLU A 178 -3.02 3.78 18.45
C GLU A 178 -1.48 3.87 18.50
N ASP A 179 -0.91 4.52 19.51
CA ASP A 179 0.54 4.68 19.65
C ASP A 179 1.23 3.33 19.85
N ALA A 180 0.67 2.47 20.70
CA ALA A 180 1.18 1.11 20.92
C ALA A 180 1.08 0.25 19.65
N TYR A 181 0.03 0.44 18.84
CA TYR A 181 -0.08 -0.23 17.55
C TYR A 181 0.98 0.25 16.56
N VAL A 182 1.21 1.56 16.48
CA VAL A 182 2.26 2.12 15.62
C VAL A 182 3.63 1.62 16.06
N GLN A 183 3.92 1.59 17.36
CA GLN A 183 5.17 1.05 17.89
C GLN A 183 5.37 -0.43 17.51
N LEU A 184 4.34 -1.26 17.63
CA LEU A 184 4.39 -2.66 17.18
C LEU A 184 4.80 -2.77 15.71
N LEU A 185 4.30 -1.89 14.85
CA LEU A 185 4.66 -1.87 13.43
C LEU A 185 6.08 -1.35 13.19
N GLU A 186 6.54 -0.36 13.98
CA GLU A 186 7.94 0.11 13.92
C GLU A 186 8.91 -1.01 14.30
N GLU A 187 8.61 -1.78 15.34
CA GLU A 187 9.41 -2.95 15.75
C GLU A 187 9.46 -4.00 14.63
N ARG A 188 8.37 -4.22 13.92
CA ARG A 188 8.32 -5.18 12.80
C ARG A 188 9.22 -4.80 11.63
N LYS A 189 9.56 -3.53 11.44
CA LYS A 189 10.53 -3.11 10.42
C LYS A 189 11.92 -3.73 10.65
N VAL A 190 12.25 -4.01 11.91
CA VAL A 190 13.51 -4.67 12.31
C VAL A 190 13.34 -6.19 12.41
N LEU A 191 12.23 -6.64 12.99
CA LEU A 191 12.00 -8.07 13.27
C LEU A 191 11.76 -8.89 11.99
N ILE A 192 11.02 -8.34 11.00
CA ILE A 192 10.74 -9.09 9.77
C ILE A 192 12.02 -9.45 9.01
N PRO A 193 12.97 -8.52 8.78
CA PRO A 193 14.26 -8.89 8.21
C PRO A 193 15.01 -9.98 8.99
N GLN A 194 14.98 -9.93 10.32
CA GLN A 194 15.59 -10.97 11.16
C GLN A 194 14.90 -12.33 10.98
N TRP A 195 13.57 -12.35 11.04
CA TRP A 195 12.79 -13.59 10.82
C TRP A 195 13.01 -14.17 9.43
N MET A 196 13.09 -13.32 8.40
CA MET A 196 13.40 -13.78 7.05
C MET A 196 14.77 -14.43 6.97
N ARG A 197 15.82 -13.85 7.63
CA ARG A 197 17.15 -14.47 7.69
C ARG A 197 17.08 -15.86 8.34
N MET A 198 16.41 -15.97 9.49
CA MET A 198 16.23 -17.26 10.20
C MET A 198 15.50 -18.31 9.36
N MET A 199 14.54 -17.91 8.53
CA MET A 199 13.82 -18.82 7.64
C MET A 199 14.66 -19.25 6.44
N LEU A 200 15.64 -18.47 6.04
CA LEU A 200 16.51 -18.72 4.89
C LEU A 200 17.76 -19.54 5.28
N GLU A 201 18.16 -19.54 6.53
CA GLU A 201 19.19 -20.45 7.08
C GLU A 201 18.71 -21.91 7.09
#